data_56a2e51cb70fd50e0b480d71dc24058f
#
_entry.id   56a2e51cb70fd50e0b480d71dc24058f
#
_cell.length_a   1.000
_cell.length_b   1.000
_cell.length_c   1.000
_cell.angle_alpha   90.00
_cell.angle_beta   90.00
_cell.angle_gamma   90.00
#
_symmetry.space_group_name_H-M   'P 1'
#
loop_
_entity.id
_entity.type
_entity.pdbx_description
1 polymer ?
#
loop_
_entity_poly.entity_id
_entity_poly.type
_entity_poly.pdbx_seq_one_letter_code
_entity_poly.pdbx_strand_id
1 'polypeptide(L)'
;MKIVGLLSGGKDSCFNLCHCVLNGHEIVALATLAPTQGKDEIDSYMYQTVGHDAVHAIATALDVPLYRAEIRGTALNQGAVYGERDPTKECVSSLEDETEDLYRLLLRVKEKHPDIEGVSVGAILSNYQRVRVEHVCCRPDLRLASLAYLWK
;
A
#
# COMPACT_ATOMS: atom_id res chain seq x y z
N MET A 1 12.24 -0.24 -13.29
CA MET A 1 11.54 0.86 -12.58
C MET A 1 11.99 0.90 -11.13
N LYS A 2 12.09 2.10 -10.55
CA LYS A 2 12.26 2.26 -9.11
C LYS A 2 10.90 2.14 -8.41
N ILE A 3 10.84 1.31 -7.39
CA ILE A 3 9.56 0.97 -6.75
C ILE A 3 9.62 1.10 -5.23
N VAL A 4 8.45 1.35 -4.63
CA VAL A 4 8.22 1.18 -3.20
C VAL A 4 7.50 -0.15 -2.93
N GLY A 5 7.97 -0.89 -1.94
CA GLY A 5 7.33 -2.13 -1.51
C GLY A 5 6.31 -1.90 -0.40
N LEU A 6 5.04 -2.24 -0.62
CA LEU A 6 4.04 -2.29 0.45
C LEU A 6 4.20 -3.61 1.21
N LEU A 7 4.51 -3.52 2.51
CA LEU A 7 4.70 -4.67 3.38
C LEU A 7 3.63 -4.74 4.48
N SER A 8 3.06 -5.92 4.65
CA SER A 8 2.22 -6.29 5.78
C SER A 8 2.97 -7.11 6.85
N GLY A 9 4.23 -7.48 6.58
CA GLY A 9 4.99 -8.45 7.37
C GLY A 9 4.68 -9.91 7.02
N GLY A 10 3.71 -10.16 6.15
CA GLY A 10 3.35 -11.49 5.67
C GLY A 10 4.23 -11.97 4.50
N LYS A 11 4.25 -13.30 4.28
CA LYS A 11 5.06 -13.94 3.22
C LYS A 11 4.73 -13.43 1.81
N ASP A 12 3.48 -13.08 1.53
CA ASP A 12 3.03 -12.76 0.18
C ASP A 12 3.53 -11.39 -0.26
N SER A 13 3.57 -10.40 0.64
CA SER A 13 4.16 -9.11 0.34
C SER A 13 5.67 -9.21 0.07
N CYS A 14 6.39 -10.04 0.84
CA CYS A 14 7.81 -10.29 0.61
C CYS A 14 8.04 -11.06 -0.70
N PHE A 15 7.22 -12.06 -0.99
CA PHE A 15 7.35 -12.86 -2.21
C PHE A 15 7.09 -12.03 -3.47
N ASN A 16 6.11 -11.11 -3.41
CA ASN A 16 5.89 -10.18 -4.52
C ASN A 16 7.11 -9.25 -4.75
N LEU A 17 7.81 -8.83 -3.69
CA LEU A 17 9.07 -8.07 -3.85
C LEU A 17 10.14 -8.87 -4.57
N CYS A 18 10.27 -10.18 -4.28
CA CYS A 18 11.19 -11.05 -5.00
C CYS A 18 10.85 -11.09 -6.50
N HIS A 19 9.56 -11.19 -6.85
CA HIS A 19 9.12 -11.12 -8.24
C HIS A 19 9.44 -9.78 -8.89
N CYS A 20 9.26 -8.67 -8.17
CA CYS A 20 9.65 -7.35 -8.67
C CYS A 20 11.14 -7.30 -9.03
N VAL A 21 12.01 -7.77 -8.14
CA VAL A 21 13.47 -7.81 -8.38
C VAL A 21 13.80 -8.71 -9.58
N LEU A 22 13.21 -9.91 -9.65
CA LEU A 22 13.39 -10.83 -10.77
C LEU A 22 12.96 -10.25 -12.12
N ASN A 23 12.00 -9.32 -12.12
CA ASN A 23 11.55 -8.58 -13.31
C ASN A 23 12.33 -7.27 -13.54
N GLY A 24 13.47 -7.08 -12.86
CA GLY A 24 14.36 -5.95 -13.09
C GLY A 24 13.90 -4.64 -12.45
N HIS A 25 13.06 -4.68 -11.42
CA HIS A 25 12.71 -3.51 -10.63
C HIS A 25 13.69 -3.31 -9.46
N GLU A 26 13.93 -2.06 -9.11
CA GLU A 26 14.78 -1.64 -8.01
C GLU A 26 13.89 -1.21 -6.83
N ILE A 27 14.06 -1.85 -5.67
CA ILE A 27 13.35 -1.47 -4.44
C ILE A 27 14.13 -0.31 -3.81
N VAL A 28 13.55 0.88 -3.77
CA VAL A 28 14.19 2.08 -3.20
C VAL A 28 13.65 2.47 -1.84
N ALA A 29 12.49 1.97 -1.47
CA ALA A 29 11.85 2.20 -0.18
C ALA A 29 10.85 1.09 0.14
N LEU A 30 10.53 0.95 1.43
CA LEU A 30 9.43 0.14 1.92
C LEU A 30 8.40 1.03 2.61
N ALA A 31 7.14 0.63 2.54
CA ALA A 31 6.05 1.33 3.19
C ALA A 31 5.10 0.33 3.87
N THR A 32 4.61 0.70 5.05
CA THR A 32 3.66 -0.11 5.81
C THR A 32 2.64 0.76 6.52
N LEU A 33 1.41 0.31 6.57
CA LEU A 33 0.37 0.86 7.42
C LEU A 33 0.28 0.03 8.70
N ALA A 34 0.29 0.70 9.82
CA ALA A 34 0.33 0.12 11.15
C ALA A 34 -0.95 0.41 11.92
N PRO A 35 -1.39 -0.48 12.83
CA PRO A 35 -2.43 -0.13 13.78
C PRO A 35 -1.99 1.02 14.68
N THR A 36 -2.97 1.78 15.20
CA THR A 36 -2.73 2.80 16.22
C THR A 36 -2.16 2.14 17.48
N GLN A 37 -1.19 2.79 18.13
CA GLN A 37 -0.55 2.25 19.33
C GLN A 37 -1.55 1.72 20.36
N GLY A 38 -1.34 0.49 20.84
CA GLY A 38 -2.19 -0.18 21.83
C GLY A 38 -3.25 -1.12 21.27
N LYS A 39 -3.31 -1.31 19.94
CA LYS A 39 -4.10 -2.35 19.30
C LYS A 39 -3.16 -3.24 18.51
N ASP A 40 -2.97 -4.46 18.95
CA ASP A 40 -2.09 -5.44 18.28
C ASP A 40 -2.66 -5.93 16.95
N GLU A 41 -3.98 -5.87 16.79
CA GLU A 41 -4.72 -6.23 15.58
C GLU A 41 -5.82 -5.20 15.30
N ILE A 42 -5.98 -4.84 14.04
CA ILE A 42 -7.13 -4.07 13.55
C ILE A 42 -7.91 -4.94 12.58
N ASP A 43 -9.23 -4.96 12.73
CA ASP A 43 -10.14 -5.46 11.71
C ASP A 43 -10.14 -4.52 10.50
N SER A 44 -9.08 -4.63 9.69
CA SER A 44 -8.97 -3.93 8.42
C SER A 44 -9.23 -4.89 7.28
N TYR A 45 -10.14 -4.53 6.37
CA TYR A 45 -10.38 -5.26 5.14
C TYR A 45 -9.22 -5.14 4.14
N MET A 46 -8.42 -4.09 4.26
CA MET A 46 -7.35 -3.78 3.33
C MET A 46 -6.00 -4.28 3.79
N TYR A 47 -5.72 -4.26 5.09
CA TYR A 47 -4.39 -4.52 5.63
C TYR A 47 -4.42 -5.63 6.68
N GLN A 48 -3.52 -6.59 6.52
CA GLN A 48 -3.20 -7.57 7.55
C GLN A 48 -2.07 -7.00 8.41
N THR A 49 -2.28 -6.92 9.72
CA THR A 49 -1.34 -6.31 10.66
C THR A 49 -0.48 -7.32 11.41
N VAL A 50 -0.75 -8.61 11.21
CA VAL A 50 0.02 -9.71 11.79
C VAL A 50 1.42 -9.74 11.18
N GLY A 51 2.45 -9.73 12.02
CA GLY A 51 3.85 -9.73 11.56
C GLY A 51 4.48 -8.34 11.41
N HIS A 52 3.86 -7.35 12.01
CA HIS A 52 4.29 -5.94 11.96
C HIS A 52 5.76 -5.72 12.40
N ASP A 53 6.25 -6.47 13.38
CA ASP A 53 7.64 -6.41 13.84
C ASP A 53 8.64 -6.92 12.79
N ALA A 54 8.21 -7.86 11.93
CA ALA A 54 9.04 -8.39 10.86
C ALA A 54 9.38 -7.34 9.78
N VAL A 55 8.52 -6.35 9.58
CA VAL A 55 8.71 -5.31 8.55
C VAL A 55 9.98 -4.51 8.78
N HIS A 56 10.30 -4.20 10.05
CA HIS A 56 11.52 -3.48 10.39
C HIS A 56 12.78 -4.31 10.08
N ALA A 57 12.75 -5.59 10.42
CA ALA A 57 13.85 -6.50 10.11
C ALA A 57 14.08 -6.65 8.61
N ILE A 58 13.00 -6.71 7.82
CA ILE A 58 13.08 -6.77 6.34
C ILE A 58 13.71 -5.48 5.79
N ALA A 59 13.29 -4.31 6.25
CA ALA A 59 13.86 -3.04 5.81
C ALA A 59 15.37 -2.95 6.11
N THR A 60 15.76 -3.37 7.29
CA THR A 60 17.18 -3.45 7.70
C THR A 60 17.96 -4.42 6.81
N ALA A 61 17.41 -5.59 6.53
CA ALA A 61 18.07 -6.60 5.70
C ALA A 61 18.24 -6.16 4.23
N LEU A 62 17.30 -5.36 3.72
CA LEU A 62 17.36 -4.80 2.35
C LEU A 62 18.15 -3.49 2.28
N ASP A 63 18.54 -2.92 3.42
CA ASP A 63 19.22 -1.62 3.53
C ASP A 63 18.47 -0.49 2.80
N VAL A 64 17.15 -0.44 2.97
CA VAL A 64 16.27 0.59 2.39
C VAL A 64 15.43 1.28 3.46
N PRO A 65 15.06 2.56 3.26
CA PRO A 65 14.23 3.29 4.21
C PRO A 65 12.83 2.69 4.33
N LEU A 66 12.30 2.67 5.57
CA LEU A 66 10.95 2.23 5.89
C LEU A 66 10.07 3.42 6.28
N TYR A 67 8.99 3.60 5.55
CA TYR A 67 7.95 4.58 5.83
C TYR A 67 6.76 3.91 6.51
N ARG A 68 6.37 4.45 7.66
CA ARG A 68 5.22 3.97 8.43
C ARG A 68 4.15 5.06 8.52
N ALA A 69 2.89 4.67 8.45
CA ALA A 69 1.76 5.49 8.81
C ALA A 69 0.74 4.68 9.61
N GLU A 70 -0.03 5.36 10.45
CA GLU A 70 -1.12 4.73 11.21
C GLU A 70 -2.38 4.65 10.36
N ILE A 71 -3.09 3.53 10.49
CA ILE A 71 -4.43 3.37 9.94
C ILE A 71 -5.39 4.15 10.85
N ARG A 72 -6.01 5.18 10.32
CA ARG A 72 -7.02 6.02 11.00
C ARG A 72 -8.41 5.82 10.43
N GLY A 73 -8.47 5.44 9.15
CA GLY A 73 -9.71 5.18 8.44
C GLY A 73 -10.30 3.81 8.75
N THR A 74 -11.55 3.63 8.34
CA THR A 74 -12.28 2.36 8.36
C THR A 74 -12.70 2.02 6.93
N ALA A 75 -13.01 0.75 6.68
CA ALA A 75 -13.51 0.32 5.36
C ALA A 75 -14.95 0.80 5.14
N LEU A 76 -15.13 2.01 4.61
CA LEU A 76 -16.44 2.62 4.37
C LEU A 76 -17.18 1.97 3.19
N ASN A 77 -16.46 1.50 2.18
CA ASN A 77 -17.03 0.83 1.01
C ASN A 77 -16.35 -0.52 0.78
N GLN A 78 -17.07 -1.61 1.06
CA GLN A 78 -16.59 -2.99 0.92
C GLN A 78 -16.82 -3.59 -0.49
N GLY A 79 -17.35 -2.80 -1.44
CA GLY A 79 -17.62 -3.25 -2.80
C GLY A 79 -16.35 -3.55 -3.62
N ALA A 80 -16.48 -4.43 -4.60
CA ALA A 80 -15.40 -4.77 -5.54
C ALA A 80 -15.06 -3.63 -6.52
N VAL A 81 -15.97 -2.66 -6.68
CA VAL A 81 -15.77 -1.46 -7.52
C VAL A 81 -15.61 -0.28 -6.58
N TYR A 82 -14.46 0.39 -6.63
CA TYR A 82 -14.17 1.58 -5.84
C TYR A 82 -14.37 2.82 -6.69
N GLY A 83 -15.45 3.58 -6.35
CA GLY A 83 -15.64 4.96 -6.77
C GLY A 83 -15.78 5.25 -8.25
N GLU A 84 -16.98 5.17 -8.81
CA GLU A 84 -17.34 6.14 -9.85
C GLU A 84 -17.29 7.54 -9.20
N ARG A 85 -16.38 8.39 -9.66
CA ARG A 85 -16.36 9.80 -9.28
C ARG A 85 -17.61 10.47 -9.82
N ASP A 86 -18.62 10.61 -8.99
CA ASP A 86 -19.66 11.60 -9.21
C ASP A 86 -19.08 12.97 -8.83
N PRO A 87 -18.79 13.86 -9.79
CA PRO A 87 -18.18 15.16 -9.51
C PRO A 87 -19.07 16.09 -8.69
N THR A 88 -20.32 15.69 -8.42
CA THR A 88 -21.31 16.49 -7.69
C THR A 88 -21.47 16.10 -6.22
N LYS A 89 -20.87 14.99 -5.76
CA LYS A 89 -20.84 14.59 -4.36
C LYS A 89 -19.54 15.04 -3.74
N GLU A 90 -19.57 16.10 -2.94
CA GLU A 90 -18.46 16.52 -2.10
C GLU A 90 -17.97 15.35 -1.25
N CYS A 91 -16.68 15.06 -1.37
CA CYS A 91 -15.97 13.90 -0.85
C CYS A 91 -15.74 13.98 0.69
N VAL A 92 -16.79 14.21 1.46
CA VAL A 92 -16.68 14.27 2.94
C VAL A 92 -16.53 12.87 3.56
N SER A 93 -17.01 11.81 2.87
CA SER A 93 -16.92 10.43 3.35
C SER A 93 -15.57 9.75 3.07
N SER A 94 -14.71 10.32 2.22
CA SER A 94 -13.45 9.68 1.83
C SER A 94 -12.31 9.88 2.83
N LEU A 95 -12.36 10.90 3.68
CA LEU A 95 -11.29 11.21 4.63
C LEU A 95 -11.15 10.17 5.75
N GLU A 96 -12.19 9.38 5.98
CA GLU A 96 -12.23 8.31 6.99
C GLU A 96 -12.01 6.91 6.40
N ASP A 97 -11.78 6.80 5.08
CA ASP A 97 -11.46 5.52 4.42
C ASP A 97 -9.99 5.18 4.60
N GLU A 98 -9.69 3.95 4.99
CA GLU A 98 -8.33 3.41 5.10
C GLU A 98 -7.51 3.54 3.80
N THR A 99 -8.18 3.68 2.64
CA THR A 99 -7.57 3.94 1.33
C THR A 99 -6.88 5.31 1.28
N GLU A 100 -7.40 6.29 2.02
CA GLU A 100 -6.79 7.62 2.11
C GLU A 100 -5.51 7.61 2.97
N ASP A 101 -5.42 6.72 3.94
CA ASP A 101 -4.18 6.54 4.72
C ASP A 101 -3.06 6.01 3.83
N LEU A 102 -3.38 5.07 2.91
CA LEU A 102 -2.44 4.61 1.90
C LEU A 102 -1.99 5.75 0.97
N TYR A 103 -2.94 6.55 0.49
CA TYR A 103 -2.63 7.69 -0.39
C TYR A 103 -1.65 8.65 0.28
N ARG A 104 -1.93 9.07 1.52
CA ARG A 104 -1.06 9.97 2.29
C ARG A 104 0.34 9.38 2.50
N LEU A 105 0.40 8.07 2.79
CA LEU A 105 1.68 7.37 2.94
C LEU A 105 2.48 7.38 1.64
N LEU A 106 1.88 7.01 0.50
CA LEU A 106 2.54 6.98 -0.80
C LEU A 106 2.94 8.39 -1.28
N LEU A 107 2.13 9.40 -1.00
CA LEU A 107 2.47 10.79 -1.32
C LEU A 107 3.75 11.22 -0.57
N ARG A 108 3.84 10.93 0.73
CA ARG A 108 5.03 11.20 1.54
C ARG A 108 6.27 10.44 1.03
N VAL A 109 6.10 9.20 0.55
CA VAL A 109 7.21 8.46 -0.07
C VAL A 109 7.61 9.12 -1.39
N LYS A 110 6.65 9.52 -2.23
CA LYS A 110 6.89 10.18 -3.51
C LYS A 110 7.60 11.52 -3.35
N GLU A 111 7.30 12.29 -2.30
CA GLU A 111 8.00 13.53 -1.98
C GLU A 111 9.49 13.31 -1.66
N LYS A 112 9.83 12.19 -1.01
CA LYS A 112 11.22 11.83 -0.66
C LYS A 112 11.96 11.10 -1.78
N HIS A 113 11.24 10.39 -2.62
CA HIS A 113 11.73 9.61 -3.74
C HIS A 113 10.94 9.98 -5.01
N PRO A 114 11.16 11.18 -5.60
CA PRO A 114 10.34 11.65 -6.73
C PRO A 114 10.47 10.79 -7.98
N ASP A 115 11.48 9.96 -8.06
CA ASP A 115 11.80 9.07 -9.18
C ASP A 115 11.15 7.67 -9.06
N ILE A 116 10.35 7.39 -8.03
CA ILE A 116 9.61 6.14 -7.98
C ILE A 116 8.53 6.11 -9.08
N GLU A 117 8.39 4.94 -9.69
CA GLU A 117 7.49 4.71 -10.83
C GLU A 117 6.42 3.66 -10.51
N GLY A 118 6.62 2.87 -9.43
CA GLY A 118 5.70 1.78 -9.11
C GLY A 118 5.64 1.42 -7.63
N VAL A 119 4.60 0.62 -7.32
CA VAL A 119 4.29 0.10 -5.99
C VAL A 119 4.16 -1.41 -6.07
N SER A 120 4.92 -2.16 -5.28
CA SER A 120 4.77 -3.61 -5.13
C SER A 120 3.63 -3.92 -4.16
N VAL A 121 2.71 -4.79 -4.56
CA VAL A 121 1.51 -5.17 -3.81
C VAL A 121 1.40 -6.68 -3.70
N GLY A 122 1.41 -7.20 -2.50
CA GLY A 122 1.28 -8.64 -2.22
C GLY A 122 -0.15 -9.18 -2.23
N ALA A 123 -1.07 -8.55 -2.97
CA ALA A 123 -2.45 -9.00 -3.06
C ALA A 123 -2.56 -10.30 -3.88
N ILE A 124 -3.19 -11.34 -3.26
CA ILE A 124 -3.51 -12.60 -3.93
C ILE A 124 -5.03 -12.76 -3.84
N LEU A 125 -5.72 -12.88 -4.99
CA LEU A 125 -7.18 -13.13 -5.07
C LEU A 125 -8.07 -12.13 -4.31
N SER A 126 -7.53 -11.01 -3.84
CA SER A 126 -8.29 -9.96 -3.17
C SER A 126 -8.54 -8.78 -4.10
N ASN A 127 -9.67 -8.83 -4.83
CA ASN A 127 -10.13 -7.69 -5.65
C ASN A 127 -10.23 -6.41 -4.82
N TYR A 128 -10.65 -6.53 -3.57
CA TYR A 128 -10.79 -5.40 -2.66
C TYR A 128 -9.46 -4.64 -2.50
N GLN A 129 -8.38 -5.35 -2.17
CA GLN A 129 -7.06 -4.74 -1.99
C GLN A 129 -6.49 -4.20 -3.31
N ARG A 130 -6.55 -4.99 -4.38
CA ARG A 130 -6.01 -4.64 -5.69
C ARG A 130 -6.61 -3.35 -6.23
N VAL A 131 -7.93 -3.28 -6.32
CA VAL A 131 -8.65 -2.14 -6.90
C VAL A 131 -8.36 -0.85 -6.14
N ARG A 132 -8.25 -0.89 -4.81
CA ARG A 132 -7.94 0.29 -4.00
C ARG A 132 -6.52 0.77 -4.18
N VAL A 133 -5.56 -0.13 -4.20
CA VAL A 133 -4.17 0.24 -4.46
C VAL A 133 -4.02 0.81 -5.87
N GLU A 134 -4.61 0.18 -6.88
CA GLU A 134 -4.63 0.71 -8.26
C GLU A 134 -5.26 2.10 -8.32
N HIS A 135 -6.41 2.30 -7.67
CA HIS A 135 -7.07 3.60 -7.59
C HIS A 135 -6.18 4.69 -6.98
N VAL A 136 -5.48 4.37 -5.89
CA VAL A 136 -4.52 5.30 -5.27
C VAL A 136 -3.35 5.58 -6.19
N CYS A 137 -2.77 4.54 -6.79
CA CYS A 137 -1.62 4.67 -7.70
C CYS A 137 -1.93 5.52 -8.94
N CYS A 138 -3.16 5.44 -9.45
CA CYS A 138 -3.60 6.21 -10.64
C CYS A 138 -3.87 7.69 -10.36
N ARG A 139 -3.85 8.15 -9.10
CA ARG A 139 -4.10 9.57 -8.79
C ARG A 139 -3.06 10.48 -9.46
N PRO A 140 -3.48 11.69 -9.91
CA PRO A 140 -2.62 12.59 -10.68
C PRO A 140 -1.29 12.96 -10.00
N ASP A 141 -1.31 13.01 -8.66
CA ASP A 141 -0.14 13.38 -7.84
C ASP A 141 0.86 12.23 -7.66
N LEU A 142 0.40 10.99 -7.84
CA LEU A 142 1.23 9.79 -7.69
C LEU A 142 1.67 9.23 -9.05
N ARG A 143 0.74 8.87 -9.91
CA ARG A 143 0.99 8.26 -11.23
C ARG A 143 1.96 7.09 -11.17
N LEU A 144 1.67 6.12 -10.28
CA LEU A 144 2.49 4.95 -10.03
C LEU A 144 1.89 3.72 -10.70
N ALA A 145 2.73 2.81 -11.16
CA ALA A 145 2.31 1.48 -11.59
C ALA A 145 2.04 0.60 -10.36
N SER A 146 0.95 -0.16 -10.36
CA SER A 146 0.68 -1.19 -9.35
C SER A 146 1.21 -2.54 -9.83
N LEU A 147 2.15 -3.12 -9.08
CA LEU A 147 2.85 -4.36 -9.42
C LEU A 147 2.39 -5.50 -8.49
N ALA A 148 1.39 -6.25 -8.95
CA ALA A 148 0.79 -7.38 -8.24
C ALA A 148 1.08 -8.69 -8.98
N TYR A 149 2.34 -9.16 -8.97
CA TYR A 149 2.78 -10.36 -9.71
C TYR A 149 2.16 -11.65 -9.20
N LEU A 150 1.65 -11.67 -7.97
CA LEU A 150 0.99 -12.84 -7.38
C LEU A 150 -0.50 -12.91 -7.70
N TRP A 151 -1.04 -11.93 -8.38
CA TRP A 151 -2.44 -11.90 -8.78
C TRP A 151 -2.73 -13.00 -9.82
N LYS A 152 -3.77 -13.81 -9.53
CA LYS A 152 -4.28 -14.88 -10.42
C LYS A 152 -5.69 -14.60 -10.84
#